data_d603941c2440438e8d0d3021938fc66b
#
_entry.id   d603941c2440438e8d0d3021938fc66b
#
_cell.length_a   1.000
_cell.length_b   1.000
_cell.length_c   1.000
_cell.angle_alpha   90.00
_cell.angle_beta   90.00
_cell.angle_gamma   90.00
#
_symmetry.space_group_name_H-M   'P 1'
#
loop_
_entity.id
_entity.type
_entity.pdbx_description
1 polymer ?
#
loop_
_entity_poly.entity_id
_entity_poly.type
_entity_poly.pdbx_seq_one_letter_code
_entity_poly.pdbx_strand_id
1 'polypeptide(L)'
;QKDISNSQKEAVEHIYRQLRNADPPDYETAKGVFEKLFFSDTRYDLGEVGRFRLNKKLGIDQSEQSRVLTKDDMILIIKYLIQLINSKADVDDIDHLSNRRVRTVGEQLYSQFGVGLARMARTIRERMNVRDNEVFTPIDLINAKTLSSVINSFFGTNQLSQFMDQTN
;
A
#
# COMPACT_ATOMS: atom_id res chain seq x y z
N GLN A 1 -0.15 27.51 -8.77
CA GLN A 1 -1.06 28.62 -8.44
C GLN A 1 -2.52 28.32 -8.73
N LYS A 2 -2.91 27.07 -8.56
CA LYS A 2 -4.31 26.64 -8.64
C LYS A 2 -4.81 26.17 -7.26
N ASP A 3 -4.07 26.46 -6.20
CA ASP A 3 -4.50 26.19 -4.85
C ASP A 3 -5.59 27.18 -4.47
N ILE A 4 -6.77 26.65 -4.22
CA ILE A 4 -7.97 27.39 -3.83
C ILE A 4 -8.21 27.35 -2.33
N SER A 5 -7.37 26.61 -1.59
CA SER A 5 -7.51 26.44 -0.14
C SER A 5 -6.80 27.57 0.61
N ASN A 6 -7.53 28.23 1.51
CA ASN A 6 -7.01 29.30 2.35
C ASN A 6 -6.72 28.83 3.78
N SER A 7 -7.12 27.62 4.13
CA SER A 7 -6.92 27.04 5.46
C SER A 7 -6.57 25.56 5.39
N GLN A 8 -5.95 25.05 6.45
CA GLN A 8 -5.66 23.63 6.58
C GLN A 8 -6.93 22.77 6.49
N LYS A 9 -8.03 23.26 7.03
CA LYS A 9 -9.33 22.58 6.98
C LYS A 9 -9.80 22.42 5.55
N GLU A 10 -9.85 23.52 4.78
CA GLU A 10 -10.24 23.51 3.37
C GLU A 10 -9.34 22.61 2.52
N ALA A 11 -8.01 22.62 2.78
CA ALA A 11 -7.06 21.79 2.07
C ALA A 11 -7.34 20.29 2.30
N VAL A 12 -7.58 19.87 3.54
CA VAL A 12 -7.89 18.47 3.88
C VAL A 12 -9.23 18.04 3.28
N GLU A 13 -10.25 18.88 3.34
CA GLU A 13 -11.55 18.61 2.71
C GLU A 13 -11.43 18.53 1.19
N HIS A 14 -10.62 19.39 0.57
CA HIS A 14 -10.36 19.33 -0.87
C HIS A 14 -9.65 18.03 -1.28
N ILE A 15 -8.64 17.61 -0.53
CA ILE A 15 -7.95 16.33 -0.73
C ILE A 15 -8.94 15.16 -0.60
N TYR A 16 -9.82 15.20 0.41
CA TYR A 16 -10.84 14.17 0.60
C TYR A 16 -11.77 14.07 -0.62
N ARG A 17 -12.26 15.21 -1.15
CA ARG A 17 -13.10 15.23 -2.36
C ARG A 17 -12.40 14.59 -3.55
N GLN A 18 -11.10 14.88 -3.75
CA GLN A 18 -10.33 14.28 -4.84
C GLN A 18 -10.14 12.76 -4.68
N LEU A 19 -9.97 12.28 -3.45
CA LEU A 19 -9.74 10.87 -3.16
C LEU A 19 -11.02 10.02 -3.18
N ARG A 20 -12.15 10.59 -2.79
CA ARG A 20 -13.41 9.87 -2.58
C ARG A 20 -14.51 10.23 -3.59
N ASN A 21 -14.33 11.27 -4.39
CA ASN A 21 -15.35 11.86 -5.26
C ASN A 21 -16.66 12.21 -4.51
N ALA A 22 -16.56 12.57 -3.24
CA ALA A 22 -17.68 12.90 -2.36
C ALA A 22 -17.28 13.96 -1.34
N ASP A 23 -18.22 14.70 -0.83
CA ASP A 23 -17.97 15.64 0.25
C ASP A 23 -17.74 14.91 1.58
N PRO A 24 -16.81 15.41 2.42
CA PRO A 24 -16.59 14.83 3.73
C PRO A 24 -17.78 15.14 4.65
N PRO A 25 -18.21 14.18 5.49
CA PRO A 25 -19.26 14.45 6.48
C PRO A 25 -18.80 15.46 7.55
N ASP A 26 -17.53 15.41 7.92
CA ASP A 26 -16.88 16.31 8.86
C ASP A 26 -15.36 16.38 8.63
N TYR A 27 -14.72 17.37 9.28
CA TYR A 27 -13.27 17.57 9.18
C TYR A 27 -12.45 16.42 9.76
N GLU A 28 -12.89 15.83 10.89
CA GLU A 28 -12.15 14.75 11.55
C GLU A 28 -12.15 13.47 10.69
N THR A 29 -13.24 13.18 10.03
CA THR A 29 -13.31 12.07 9.06
C THR A 29 -12.39 12.31 7.87
N ALA A 30 -12.37 13.52 7.32
CA ALA A 30 -11.48 13.87 6.21
C ALA A 30 -10.01 13.75 6.62
N LYS A 31 -9.65 14.27 7.80
CA LYS A 31 -8.31 14.18 8.38
C LYS A 31 -7.90 12.73 8.63
N GLY A 32 -8.81 11.92 9.21
CA GLY A 32 -8.55 10.51 9.46
C GLY A 32 -8.32 9.70 8.18
N VAL A 33 -9.01 10.01 7.09
CA VAL A 33 -8.76 9.38 5.78
C VAL A 33 -7.41 9.77 5.22
N PHE A 34 -7.05 11.05 5.32
CA PHE A 34 -5.75 11.57 4.90
C PHE A 34 -4.60 10.91 5.69
N GLU A 35 -4.68 10.92 7.02
CA GLU A 35 -3.66 10.32 7.88
C GLU A 35 -3.50 8.81 7.65
N LYS A 36 -4.62 8.09 7.53
CA LYS A 36 -4.60 6.67 7.20
C LYS A 36 -3.95 6.37 5.86
N LEU A 37 -4.17 7.21 4.86
CA LEU A 37 -3.68 6.95 3.51
C LEU A 37 -2.16 7.16 3.42
N PHE A 38 -1.64 8.22 4.04
CA PHE A 38 -0.25 8.63 3.84
C PHE A 38 0.70 8.23 4.98
N PHE A 39 0.20 8.07 6.22
CA PHE A 39 1.05 7.91 7.39
C PHE A 39 0.76 6.65 8.20
N SER A 40 -0.15 5.78 7.77
CA SER A 40 -0.46 4.56 8.50
C SER A 40 0.29 3.34 7.95
N ASP A 41 0.96 2.62 8.83
CA ASP A 41 1.62 1.36 8.59
C ASP A 41 0.68 0.22 8.18
N THR A 42 -0.62 0.37 8.46
CA THR A 42 -1.64 -0.62 8.08
C THR A 42 -2.01 -0.57 6.60
N ARG A 43 -1.63 0.48 5.88
CA ARG A 43 -1.99 0.71 4.47
C ARG A 43 -0.91 0.32 3.49
N TYR A 44 0.32 0.57 3.84
CA TYR A 44 1.48 0.26 3.01
C TYR A 44 2.75 0.18 3.84
N ASP A 45 3.76 -0.42 3.28
CA ASP A 45 5.11 -0.50 3.81
C ASP A 45 6.08 -0.18 2.66
N LEU A 46 6.92 0.81 2.82
CA LEU A 46 7.96 1.14 1.85
C LEU A 46 9.01 0.02 1.73
N GLY A 47 9.14 -0.79 2.78
CA GLY A 47 10.22 -1.74 2.92
C GLY A 47 11.58 -1.05 3.08
N GLU A 48 12.61 -1.84 3.38
CA GLU A 48 13.97 -1.32 3.57
C GLU A 48 14.54 -0.72 2.28
N VAL A 49 14.35 -1.42 1.16
CA VAL A 49 14.85 -0.96 -0.15
C VAL A 49 14.14 0.31 -0.62
N GLY A 50 12.82 0.40 -0.43
CA GLY A 50 12.05 1.58 -0.79
C GLY A 50 12.46 2.79 0.05
N ARG A 51 12.63 2.62 1.36
CA ARG A 51 13.09 3.68 2.26
C ARG A 51 14.51 4.13 1.90
N PHE A 52 15.44 3.20 1.70
CA PHE A 52 16.80 3.52 1.28
C PHE A 52 16.83 4.34 -0.01
N ARG A 53 16.04 3.96 -1.02
CA ARG A 53 15.97 4.69 -2.29
C ARG A 53 15.39 6.07 -2.14
N LEU A 54 14.33 6.21 -1.34
CA LEU A 54 13.72 7.50 -1.03
C LEU A 54 14.73 8.43 -0.38
N ASN A 55 15.43 7.96 0.65
CA ASN A 55 16.45 8.72 1.36
C ASN A 55 17.56 9.17 0.41
N LYS A 56 18.08 8.24 -0.40
CA LYS A 56 19.14 8.55 -1.39
C LYS A 56 18.68 9.59 -2.42
N LYS A 57 17.43 9.48 -2.90
CA LYS A 57 16.89 10.37 -3.93
C LYS A 57 16.64 11.78 -3.42
N LEU A 58 16.13 11.90 -2.21
CA LEU A 58 15.75 13.16 -1.59
C LEU A 58 16.88 13.80 -0.75
N GLY A 59 18.01 13.11 -0.58
CA GLY A 59 19.12 13.58 0.26
C GLY A 59 18.80 13.55 1.75
N ILE A 60 17.95 12.62 2.18
CA ILE A 60 17.59 12.40 3.58
C ILE A 60 18.68 11.56 4.26
N ASP A 61 18.87 11.77 5.57
CA ASP A 61 19.80 10.95 6.34
C ASP A 61 19.45 9.46 6.27
N GLN A 62 20.46 8.61 6.04
CA GLN A 62 20.32 7.17 5.97
C GLN A 62 19.92 6.53 7.32
N SER A 63 20.01 7.27 8.43
CA SER A 63 19.52 6.84 9.73
C SER A 63 18.00 6.77 9.82
N GLU A 64 17.27 7.49 8.95
CA GLU A 64 15.81 7.43 8.89
C GLU A 64 15.35 6.08 8.34
N GLN A 65 14.71 5.28 9.20
CA GLN A 65 14.27 3.91 8.90
C GLN A 65 12.74 3.74 8.95
N SER A 66 11.99 4.86 9.00
CA SER A 66 10.53 4.79 9.01
C SER A 66 10.01 4.04 7.78
N ARG A 67 9.15 3.07 7.99
CA ARG A 67 8.52 2.27 6.92
C ARG A 67 7.35 2.96 6.24
N VAL A 68 6.92 4.07 6.79
CA VAL A 68 5.88 4.93 6.23
C VAL A 68 6.44 6.32 5.95
N LEU A 69 5.75 7.09 5.13
CA LEU A 69 6.13 8.47 4.85
C LEU A 69 5.96 9.33 6.11
N THR A 70 6.89 10.25 6.29
CA THR A 70 6.79 11.32 7.28
C THR A 70 6.28 12.61 6.62
N LYS A 71 5.90 13.60 7.43
CA LYS A 71 5.51 14.92 6.90
C LYS A 71 6.66 15.60 6.17
N ASP A 72 7.86 15.45 6.68
CA ASP A 72 9.06 15.99 6.04
C ASP A 72 9.37 15.33 4.71
N ASP A 73 9.18 14.01 4.61
CA ASP A 73 9.27 13.30 3.33
C ASP A 73 8.32 13.88 2.29
N MET A 74 7.07 14.14 2.66
CA MET A 74 6.08 14.73 1.75
C MET A 74 6.52 16.10 1.23
N ILE A 75 7.06 16.95 2.10
CA ILE A 75 7.58 18.26 1.71
C ILE A 75 8.75 18.11 0.74
N LEU A 76 9.68 17.21 1.01
CA LEU A 76 10.83 16.96 0.16
C LEU A 76 10.43 16.36 -1.19
N ILE A 77 9.46 15.45 -1.22
CA ILE A 77 8.90 14.90 -2.47
C ILE A 77 8.29 16.03 -3.33
N ILE A 78 7.48 16.90 -2.74
CA ILE A 78 6.87 18.02 -3.47
C ILE A 78 7.96 18.97 -3.98
N LYS A 79 8.95 19.29 -3.17
CA LYS A 79 10.10 20.11 -3.58
C LYS A 79 10.84 19.49 -4.76
N TYR A 80 11.09 18.20 -4.72
CA TYR A 80 11.75 17.47 -5.80
C TYR A 80 10.91 17.45 -7.09
N LEU A 81 9.60 17.24 -6.98
CA LEU A 81 8.68 17.33 -8.13
C LEU A 81 8.69 18.70 -8.79
N ILE A 82 8.72 19.78 -8.00
CA ILE A 82 8.84 21.16 -8.53
C ILE A 82 10.18 21.36 -9.25
N GLN A 83 11.27 20.77 -8.73
CA GLN A 83 12.57 20.82 -9.40
C GLN A 83 12.53 20.09 -10.75
N LEU A 84 11.89 18.93 -10.84
CA LEU A 84 11.69 18.19 -12.09
C LEU A 84 10.90 19.01 -13.12
N ILE A 85 9.79 19.62 -12.70
CA ILE A 85 8.96 20.47 -13.57
C ILE A 85 9.76 21.66 -14.13
N ASN A 86 10.66 22.21 -13.35
CA ASN A 86 11.52 23.33 -13.75
C ASN A 86 12.82 22.89 -14.44
N SER A 87 12.95 21.62 -14.81
CA SER A 87 14.14 21.04 -15.44
C SER A 87 15.45 21.27 -14.65
N LYS A 88 15.34 21.32 -13.32
CA LYS A 88 16.47 21.44 -12.38
C LYS A 88 16.92 20.13 -11.79
N ALA A 89 16.26 19.03 -12.16
CA ALA A 89 16.57 17.67 -11.75
C ALA A 89 16.31 16.73 -12.94
N ASP A 90 17.04 15.62 -12.96
CA ASP A 90 16.91 14.62 -14.02
C ASP A 90 15.81 13.61 -13.70
N VAL A 91 15.09 13.22 -14.75
CA VAL A 91 14.08 12.15 -14.68
C VAL A 91 14.79 10.80 -14.70
N ASP A 92 14.36 9.88 -13.83
CA ASP A 92 14.91 8.53 -13.82
C ASP A 92 14.47 7.73 -15.04
N ASP A 93 15.39 6.93 -15.58
CA ASP A 93 15.05 5.90 -16.56
C ASP A 93 14.31 4.76 -15.84
N ILE A 94 12.99 4.66 -16.07
CA ILE A 94 12.13 3.67 -15.44
C ILE A 94 12.38 2.24 -15.95
N ASP A 95 12.97 2.09 -17.13
CA ASP A 95 13.25 0.80 -17.75
C ASP A 95 14.60 0.23 -17.34
N HIS A 96 15.48 1.08 -16.78
CA HIS A 96 16.78 0.63 -16.31
C HIS A 96 16.63 -0.36 -15.14
N LEU A 97 17.32 -1.50 -15.21
CA LEU A 97 17.19 -2.58 -14.21
C LEU A 97 17.58 -2.16 -12.79
N SER A 98 18.36 -1.10 -12.60
CA SER A 98 18.62 -0.52 -11.28
C SER A 98 17.39 0.15 -10.68
N ASN A 99 16.41 0.57 -11.48
CA ASN A 99 15.17 1.22 -11.06
C ASN A 99 13.97 0.27 -11.08
N ARG A 100 14.10 -0.89 -11.70
CA ARG A 100 13.05 -1.89 -11.84
C ARG A 100 13.41 -3.13 -11.01
N ARG A 101 12.68 -3.32 -9.91
CA ARG A 101 12.90 -4.43 -9.00
C ARG A 101 12.26 -5.72 -9.51
N VAL A 102 12.99 -6.82 -9.47
CA VAL A 102 12.45 -8.15 -9.73
C VAL A 102 11.81 -8.70 -8.46
N ARG A 103 10.55 -9.12 -8.55
CA ARG A 103 9.84 -9.76 -7.45
C ARG A 103 10.12 -11.26 -7.46
N THR A 104 10.63 -11.80 -6.36
CA THR A 104 10.86 -13.23 -6.21
C THR A 104 9.55 -13.99 -6.04
N VAL A 105 9.59 -15.31 -6.31
CA VAL A 105 8.42 -16.20 -6.09
C VAL A 105 7.98 -16.18 -4.63
N GLY A 106 8.91 -16.16 -3.70
CA GLY A 106 8.60 -16.06 -2.26
C GLY A 106 7.81 -14.80 -1.91
N GLU A 107 8.18 -13.66 -2.46
CA GLU A 107 7.47 -12.40 -2.23
C GLU A 107 6.05 -12.43 -2.85
N GLN A 108 5.93 -13.00 -4.04
CA GLN A 108 4.62 -13.15 -4.68
C GLN A 108 3.72 -14.09 -3.89
N LEU A 109 4.26 -15.22 -3.43
CA LEU A 109 3.54 -16.18 -2.59
C LEU A 109 3.13 -15.56 -1.25
N TYR A 110 4.00 -14.78 -0.61
CA TYR A 110 3.69 -14.03 0.61
C TYR A 110 2.48 -13.11 0.40
N SER A 111 2.45 -12.38 -0.71
CA SER A 111 1.31 -11.51 -1.04
C SER A 111 0.01 -12.30 -1.18
N GLN A 112 0.03 -13.45 -1.85
CA GLN A 112 -1.14 -14.31 -2.01
C GLN A 112 -1.57 -14.95 -0.69
N PHE A 113 -0.62 -15.35 0.14
CA PHE A 113 -0.90 -15.85 1.49
C PHE A 113 -1.62 -14.80 2.34
N GLY A 114 -1.16 -13.53 2.29
CA GLY A 114 -1.83 -12.41 2.94
C GLY A 114 -3.28 -12.22 2.49
N VAL A 115 -3.55 -12.34 1.18
CA VAL A 115 -4.92 -12.30 0.65
C VAL A 115 -5.77 -13.46 1.20
N GLY A 116 -5.21 -14.67 1.28
CA GLY A 116 -5.87 -15.84 1.86
C GLY A 116 -6.22 -15.63 3.33
N LEU A 117 -5.28 -15.11 4.12
CA LEU A 117 -5.51 -14.78 5.53
C LEU A 117 -6.56 -13.69 5.72
N ALA A 118 -6.55 -12.64 4.91
CA ALA A 118 -7.54 -11.57 4.97
C ALA A 118 -8.96 -12.10 4.69
N ARG A 119 -9.12 -12.99 3.69
CA ARG A 119 -10.40 -13.66 3.39
C ARG A 119 -10.85 -14.53 4.57
N MET A 120 -9.94 -15.31 5.14
CA MET A 120 -10.24 -16.15 6.30
C MET A 120 -10.65 -15.31 7.50
N ALA A 121 -9.93 -14.24 7.81
CA ALA A 121 -10.26 -13.32 8.90
C ALA A 121 -11.63 -12.65 8.71
N ARG A 122 -11.99 -12.32 7.47
CA ARG A 122 -13.32 -11.80 7.16
C ARG A 122 -14.41 -12.83 7.45
N THR A 123 -14.25 -14.06 6.96
CA THR A 123 -15.21 -15.15 7.20
C THR A 123 -15.38 -15.46 8.68
N ILE A 124 -14.28 -15.45 9.45
CA ILE A 124 -14.35 -15.63 10.91
C ILE A 124 -15.19 -14.54 11.56
N ARG A 125 -14.93 -13.27 11.21
CA ARG A 125 -15.73 -12.14 11.72
C ARG A 125 -17.21 -12.25 11.37
N GLU A 126 -17.53 -12.62 10.13
CA GLU A 126 -18.91 -12.82 9.68
C GLU A 126 -19.60 -13.94 10.48
N ARG A 127 -18.91 -15.06 10.71
CA ARG A 127 -19.43 -16.16 11.52
C ARG A 127 -19.64 -15.78 12.98
N MET A 128 -18.72 -15.02 13.56
CA MET A 128 -18.86 -14.52 14.93
C MET A 128 -20.04 -13.57 15.09
N ASN A 129 -20.27 -12.70 14.10
CA ASN A 129 -21.38 -11.73 14.15
C ASN A 129 -22.76 -12.38 13.98
N VAL A 130 -22.86 -13.51 13.28
CA VAL A 130 -24.15 -14.18 13.02
C VAL A 130 -24.62 -15.02 14.21
N ARG A 131 -23.72 -15.43 15.08
CA ARG A 131 -24.01 -16.40 16.16
C ARG A 131 -23.72 -15.81 17.54
N ASP A 132 -24.53 -14.86 17.98
CA ASP A 132 -24.29 -14.09 19.22
C ASP A 132 -24.31 -14.88 20.54
N ASN A 133 -24.78 -16.14 20.56
CA ASN A 133 -25.03 -16.88 21.82
C ASN A 133 -24.45 -18.32 21.87
N GLU A 134 -23.59 -18.71 20.95
CA GLU A 134 -23.02 -20.06 20.95
C GLU A 134 -21.57 -20.07 21.44
N VAL A 135 -21.18 -21.12 22.15
CA VAL A 135 -19.79 -21.36 22.53
C VAL A 135 -19.06 -21.89 21.30
N PHE A 136 -18.08 -21.11 20.79
CA PHE A 136 -17.28 -21.52 19.64
C PHE A 136 -16.01 -22.22 20.03
N THR A 137 -15.64 -23.21 19.23
CA THR A 137 -14.26 -23.67 19.19
C THR A 137 -13.53 -23.02 17.99
N PRO A 138 -12.20 -22.81 18.05
CA PRO A 138 -11.44 -22.28 16.92
C PRO A 138 -11.62 -23.10 15.65
N ILE A 139 -11.87 -24.39 15.74
CA ILE A 139 -12.09 -25.32 14.62
C ILE A 139 -13.38 -24.97 13.86
N ASP A 140 -14.42 -24.54 14.55
CA ASP A 140 -15.71 -24.18 13.95
C ASP A 140 -15.64 -22.88 13.13
N LEU A 141 -14.71 -22.00 13.51
CA LEU A 141 -14.52 -20.70 12.90
C LEU A 141 -13.56 -20.74 11.72
N ILE A 142 -12.50 -21.55 11.80
CA ILE A 142 -11.40 -21.57 10.85
C ILE A 142 -11.71 -22.51 9.68
N ASN A 143 -11.61 -22.02 8.45
CA ASN A 143 -11.69 -22.81 7.23
C ASN A 143 -10.36 -22.79 6.48
N ALA A 144 -9.57 -23.83 6.65
CA ALA A 144 -8.27 -23.97 5.99
C ALA A 144 -8.37 -24.06 4.45
N LYS A 145 -9.52 -24.46 3.90
CA LYS A 145 -9.74 -24.54 2.44
C LYS A 145 -9.59 -23.18 1.77
N THR A 146 -9.93 -22.08 2.45
CA THR A 146 -9.77 -20.72 1.92
C THR A 146 -8.31 -20.43 1.60
N LEU A 147 -7.40 -20.79 2.49
CA LEU A 147 -5.97 -20.57 2.30
C LEU A 147 -5.39 -21.52 1.23
N SER A 148 -5.72 -22.82 1.32
CA SER A 148 -5.27 -23.81 0.35
C SER A 148 -5.73 -23.47 -1.07
N SER A 149 -6.95 -22.97 -1.23
CA SER A 149 -7.51 -22.54 -2.53
C SER A 149 -6.70 -21.40 -3.15
N VAL A 150 -6.29 -20.40 -2.35
CA VAL A 150 -5.49 -19.28 -2.86
C VAL A 150 -4.10 -19.73 -3.30
N ILE A 151 -3.46 -20.61 -2.53
CA ILE A 151 -2.14 -21.17 -2.88
C ILE A 151 -2.22 -22.04 -4.13
N ASN A 152 -3.20 -22.91 -4.21
CA ASN A 152 -3.39 -23.78 -5.39
C ASN A 152 -3.71 -22.95 -6.64
N SER A 153 -4.50 -21.88 -6.50
CA SER A 153 -4.77 -20.95 -7.59
C SER A 153 -3.53 -20.21 -8.06
N PHE A 154 -2.65 -19.82 -7.13
CA PHE A 154 -1.39 -19.18 -7.48
C PHE A 154 -0.51 -20.09 -8.34
N PHE A 155 -0.33 -21.36 -7.98
CA PHE A 155 0.49 -22.29 -8.75
C PHE A 155 -0.19 -22.86 -9.99
N GLY A 156 -1.51 -22.95 -10.02
CA GLY A 156 -2.24 -23.59 -11.10
C GLY A 156 -2.76 -22.66 -12.19
N THR A 157 -3.19 -21.45 -11.82
CA THR A 157 -3.92 -20.56 -12.75
C THR A 157 -3.35 -19.15 -12.87
N ASN A 158 -2.32 -18.81 -12.09
CA ASN A 158 -1.72 -17.49 -12.14
C ASN A 158 -0.89 -17.33 -13.43
N GLN A 159 -0.99 -16.17 -14.08
CA GLN A 159 -0.21 -15.85 -15.29
C GLN A 159 1.31 -15.93 -15.08
N LEU A 160 1.78 -15.77 -13.86
CA LEU A 160 3.20 -15.86 -13.48
C LEU A 160 3.65 -17.31 -13.19
N SER A 161 2.74 -18.26 -13.11
CA SER A 161 3.01 -19.68 -12.87
C SER A 161 2.78 -20.49 -14.15
N GLN A 162 3.58 -20.21 -15.17
CA GLN A 162 3.55 -20.86 -16.47
C GLN A 162 4.80 -21.73 -16.68
N PHE A 163 4.69 -22.72 -17.55
CA PHE A 163 5.88 -23.43 -18.04
C PHE A 163 6.78 -22.45 -18.79
N MET A 164 8.06 -22.47 -18.45
CA MET A 164 9.05 -21.68 -19.18
C MET A 164 9.25 -22.29 -20.56
N ASP A 165 8.88 -21.54 -21.60
CA ASP A 165 9.17 -21.90 -22.98
C ASP A 165 10.55 -21.32 -23.32
N GLN A 166 11.53 -22.18 -23.46
CA GLN A 166 12.91 -21.78 -23.77
C GLN A 166 13.13 -21.99 -25.26
N THR A 167 13.00 -20.91 -26.01
CA THR A 167 13.51 -20.87 -27.39
C THR A 167 15.03 -20.67 -27.35
N ASN A 168 15.74 -21.41 -28.18
CA ASN A 168 17.21 -21.39 -28.32
C ASN A 168 17.77 -19.99 -28.54
#